data_cf98f6422512f444d6ccd93eb7c38c57
#
_entry.id   cf98f6422512f444d6ccd93eb7c38c57
#
_cell.length_a   1.000
_cell.length_b   1.000
_cell.length_c   1.000
_cell.angle_alpha   90.00
_cell.angle_beta   90.00
_cell.angle_gamma   90.00
#
_symmetry.space_group_name_H-M   'P 1'
#
loop_
_entity.id
_entity.type
_entity.pdbx_description
1 polymer ?
#
loop_
_entity_poly.entity_id
_entity_poly.type
_entity_poly.pdbx_seq_one_letter_code
_entity_poly.pdbx_strand_id
1 'polypeptide(L)'
;MKQISADGAATGADDQGFAALPLSAAMLANLDRLGYRTMTPIQRAALPLALAGKDLIAQAKTGSGKTAAFAIPLLAKLDVARLDVQALVLCPTRELAEQVTQELRRLARAEDNVKILTLAGGVMMRGQRTSLEHGAHIAVGTPGRIMDLLDRGNLELGAVKTLVLDEADRMLDMGFHDDIAYVARRVPTQRQTLLFSATYPDGIAKLAAQFMKNPQRVTVQAQHEHDKIRQRFYEITDAERLDTVSKLLRHYRPVSTLAFCNTKQRCRDLVEALQAQGFSALALHGELEQRDRDQVLVQFANRSCSVLVATDVAARGLDIAQLEAVINVDVTQEPEQHIHRIGRTGRGEHEGWALSLASAKEMLRVTRIEDEEGREMEWADVATLTPASSEPLAPPMATLQIQVERKEKI
;
A
#
# COMPACT_ATOMS: atom_id res chain seq x y z
N MET A 1 1.44 27.65 10.20
CA MET A 1 0.85 26.39 9.72
C MET A 1 -0.39 26.11 10.56
N LYS A 2 -1.61 26.09 9.98
CA LYS A 2 -2.83 25.72 10.71
C LYS A 2 -2.94 24.21 10.68
N GLN A 3 -2.92 23.58 11.84
CA GLN A 3 -3.18 22.14 12.00
C GLN A 3 -4.69 21.97 12.23
N ILE A 4 -5.33 21.19 11.38
CA ILE A 4 -6.73 20.82 11.53
C ILE A 4 -6.75 19.36 11.99
N SER A 5 -7.02 19.13 13.28
CA SER A 5 -7.30 17.79 13.80
C SER A 5 -8.75 17.45 13.53
N ALA A 6 -9.04 16.24 13.12
CA ALA A 6 -10.40 15.78 12.82
C ALA A 6 -11.33 15.75 14.05
N ASP A 7 -10.78 15.82 15.25
CA ASP A 7 -11.54 15.79 16.52
C ASP A 7 -12.28 17.10 16.85
N GLY A 8 -12.00 18.20 16.15
CA GLY A 8 -12.62 19.52 16.42
C GLY A 8 -13.91 19.80 15.64
N ALA A 9 -14.35 18.89 14.77
CA ALA A 9 -15.54 19.09 13.91
C ALA A 9 -16.75 18.22 14.26
N ALA A 10 -16.75 17.58 15.43
CA ALA A 10 -17.81 16.68 15.85
C ALA A 10 -18.85 17.37 16.74
N THR A 11 -19.48 18.45 16.26
CA THR A 11 -20.81 18.87 16.78
C THR A 11 -21.57 19.52 15.63
N GLY A 12 -22.47 18.77 14.96
CA GLY A 12 -23.57 19.33 14.16
C GLY A 12 -23.54 19.17 12.66
N ALA A 13 -22.77 18.23 12.08
CA ALA A 13 -22.86 17.90 10.63
C ALA A 13 -22.93 16.38 10.47
N ASP A 14 -23.99 15.78 10.97
CA ASP A 14 -24.37 14.42 10.64
C ASP A 14 -24.59 14.31 9.13
N ASP A 15 -23.94 13.28 8.54
CA ASP A 15 -24.26 12.66 7.25
C ASP A 15 -24.18 13.54 5.99
N GLN A 16 -23.16 14.38 5.88
CA GLN A 16 -22.83 14.97 4.58
C GLN A 16 -21.98 13.99 3.77
N GLY A 17 -22.64 13.14 2.98
CA GLY A 17 -21.99 12.28 2.00
C GLY A 17 -21.27 13.09 0.90
N PHE A 18 -20.75 12.40 -0.12
CA PHE A 18 -20.08 13.04 -1.27
C PHE A 18 -20.94 14.10 -1.98
N ALA A 19 -22.27 14.05 -1.83
CA ALA A 19 -23.20 15.03 -2.39
C ALA A 19 -23.01 16.47 -1.87
N ALA A 20 -22.39 16.65 -0.71
CA ALA A 20 -22.06 17.97 -0.16
C ALA A 20 -20.85 18.64 -0.84
N LEU A 21 -20.09 17.88 -1.64
CA LEU A 21 -18.91 18.38 -2.34
C LEU A 21 -19.30 18.96 -3.71
N PRO A 22 -18.55 19.95 -4.22
CA PRO A 22 -18.77 20.54 -5.55
C PRO A 22 -18.29 19.60 -6.65
N LEU A 23 -18.95 18.45 -6.80
CA LEU A 23 -18.67 17.43 -7.81
C LEU A 23 -19.74 17.43 -8.90
N SER A 24 -19.36 16.99 -10.10
CA SER A 24 -20.32 16.82 -11.19
C SER A 24 -21.35 15.73 -10.87
N ALA A 25 -22.55 15.84 -11.42
CA ALA A 25 -23.59 14.83 -11.27
C ALA A 25 -23.11 13.44 -11.75
N ALA A 26 -22.29 13.41 -12.81
CA ALA A 26 -21.69 12.18 -13.35
C ALA A 26 -20.72 11.55 -12.33
N MET A 27 -19.89 12.36 -11.67
CA MET A 27 -18.97 11.88 -10.63
C MET A 27 -19.76 11.32 -9.44
N LEU A 28 -20.79 12.01 -8.95
CA LEU A 28 -21.62 11.55 -7.84
C LEU A 28 -22.32 10.23 -8.18
N ALA A 29 -22.89 10.10 -9.36
CA ALA A 29 -23.51 8.86 -9.82
C ALA A 29 -22.50 7.70 -9.96
N ASN A 30 -21.26 8.00 -10.37
CA ASN A 30 -20.22 7.01 -10.46
C ASN A 30 -19.74 6.55 -9.06
N LEU A 31 -19.59 7.47 -8.11
CA LEU A 31 -19.24 7.17 -6.73
C LEU A 31 -20.28 6.26 -6.07
N ASP A 32 -21.58 6.55 -6.24
CA ASP A 32 -22.66 5.70 -5.74
C ASP A 32 -22.61 4.29 -6.33
N ARG A 33 -22.44 4.19 -7.65
CA ARG A 33 -22.30 2.90 -8.36
C ARG A 33 -21.07 2.08 -7.92
N LEU A 34 -20.00 2.76 -7.49
CA LEU A 34 -18.79 2.14 -6.97
C LEU A 34 -18.89 1.78 -5.48
N GLY A 35 -20.02 2.13 -4.81
CA GLY A 35 -20.25 1.84 -3.40
C GLY A 35 -19.66 2.89 -2.43
N TYR A 36 -19.24 4.05 -2.93
CA TYR A 36 -18.79 5.16 -2.09
C TYR A 36 -19.99 5.90 -1.48
N ARG A 37 -20.57 5.34 -0.43
CA ARG A 37 -21.78 5.89 0.22
C ARG A 37 -21.44 6.99 1.22
N THR A 38 -20.42 6.76 2.03
CA THR A 38 -19.94 7.68 3.07
C THR A 38 -18.48 7.99 2.90
N MET A 39 -18.07 9.22 3.26
CA MET A 39 -16.66 9.59 3.25
C MET A 39 -15.94 9.02 4.46
N THR A 40 -14.76 8.43 4.22
CA THR A 40 -13.85 8.09 5.31
C THR A 40 -13.35 9.36 6.01
N PRO A 41 -12.81 9.27 7.26
CA PRO A 41 -12.33 10.46 7.97
C PRO A 41 -11.31 11.27 7.18
N ILE A 42 -10.36 10.61 6.47
CA ILE A 42 -9.38 11.31 5.63
C ILE A 42 -10.01 11.97 4.41
N GLN A 43 -11.00 11.35 3.79
CA GLN A 43 -11.73 11.91 2.65
C GLN A 43 -12.53 13.15 3.09
N ARG A 44 -13.23 13.07 4.22
CA ARG A 44 -14.01 14.19 4.79
C ARG A 44 -13.15 15.40 5.06
N ALA A 45 -11.95 15.19 5.62
CA ALA A 45 -11.04 16.28 5.95
C ALA A 45 -10.24 16.80 4.73
N ALA A 46 -9.88 15.94 3.79
CA ALA A 46 -8.99 16.28 2.67
C ALA A 46 -9.73 16.81 1.44
N LEU A 47 -10.88 16.20 1.06
CA LEU A 47 -11.57 16.51 -0.18
C LEU A 47 -11.97 18.00 -0.34
N PRO A 48 -12.56 18.66 0.68
CA PRO A 48 -12.94 20.08 0.55
C PRO A 48 -11.72 20.97 0.27
N LEU A 49 -10.59 20.71 0.94
CA LEU A 49 -9.35 21.46 0.78
C LEU A 49 -8.71 21.22 -0.60
N ALA A 50 -8.66 19.95 -1.03
CA ALA A 50 -8.08 19.57 -2.31
C ALA A 50 -8.92 20.08 -3.50
N LEU A 51 -10.25 20.03 -3.41
CA LEU A 51 -11.15 20.60 -4.40
C LEU A 51 -11.01 22.12 -4.49
N ALA A 52 -10.79 22.80 -3.35
CA ALA A 52 -10.48 24.23 -3.32
C ALA A 52 -9.09 24.61 -3.84
N GLY A 53 -8.29 23.64 -4.33
CA GLY A 53 -6.97 23.89 -4.94
C GLY A 53 -5.85 24.13 -3.93
N LYS A 54 -6.04 23.82 -2.65
CA LYS A 54 -5.00 23.99 -1.64
C LYS A 54 -3.97 22.86 -1.72
N ASP A 55 -2.70 23.20 -1.47
CA ASP A 55 -1.70 22.19 -1.20
C ASP A 55 -2.02 21.49 0.10
N LEU A 56 -1.86 20.17 0.14
CA LEU A 56 -2.31 19.34 1.24
C LEU A 56 -1.23 18.35 1.68
N ILE A 57 -0.99 18.29 2.98
CA ILE A 57 -0.25 17.20 3.63
C ILE A 57 -1.31 16.37 4.38
N ALA A 58 -1.56 15.16 3.90
CA ALA A 58 -2.55 14.26 4.45
C ALA A 58 -1.86 13.07 5.13
N GLN A 59 -1.92 13.04 6.45
CA GLN A 59 -1.35 11.96 7.24
C GLN A 59 -2.46 10.97 7.61
N ALA A 60 -2.39 9.77 7.05
CA ALA A 60 -3.32 8.68 7.32
C ALA A 60 -2.72 7.33 6.91
N LYS A 61 -3.08 6.26 7.60
CA LYS A 61 -2.62 4.89 7.33
C LYS A 61 -3.03 4.39 5.94
N THR A 62 -2.37 3.34 5.46
CA THR A 62 -2.77 2.62 4.24
C THR A 62 -4.17 2.00 4.44
N GLY A 63 -5.01 2.01 3.41
CA GLY A 63 -6.39 1.50 3.50
C GLY A 63 -7.42 2.50 4.03
N SER A 64 -7.04 3.70 4.45
CA SER A 64 -7.95 4.73 4.97
C SER A 64 -8.77 5.46 3.87
N GLY A 65 -8.58 5.12 2.59
CA GLY A 65 -9.26 5.78 1.48
C GLY A 65 -8.50 6.98 0.88
N LYS A 66 -7.17 7.07 1.10
CA LYS A 66 -6.31 8.14 0.57
C LYS A 66 -6.39 8.27 -0.96
N THR A 67 -6.44 7.14 -1.67
CA THR A 67 -6.47 7.15 -3.13
C THR A 67 -7.65 7.95 -3.68
N ALA A 68 -8.86 7.73 -3.16
CA ALA A 68 -10.02 8.51 -3.55
C ALA A 68 -9.91 9.99 -3.11
N ALA A 69 -9.26 10.27 -1.97
CA ALA A 69 -9.07 11.63 -1.47
C ALA A 69 -8.21 12.51 -2.39
N PHE A 70 -7.28 11.93 -3.18
CA PHE A 70 -6.56 12.70 -4.20
C PHE A 70 -7.10 12.48 -5.62
N ALA A 71 -7.64 11.31 -5.93
CA ALA A 71 -8.12 11.00 -7.27
C ALA A 71 -9.34 11.84 -7.66
N ILE A 72 -10.31 12.01 -6.76
CA ILE A 72 -11.52 12.80 -7.03
C ILE A 72 -11.18 14.25 -7.38
N PRO A 73 -10.42 15.03 -6.58
CA PRO A 73 -10.09 16.41 -6.93
C PRO A 73 -9.15 16.51 -8.13
N LEU A 74 -8.30 15.51 -8.39
CA LEU A 74 -7.47 15.44 -9.58
C LEU A 74 -8.34 15.29 -10.83
N LEU A 75 -9.27 14.35 -10.85
CA LEU A 75 -10.20 14.12 -11.97
C LEU A 75 -11.10 15.33 -12.22
N ALA A 76 -11.60 15.98 -11.16
CA ALA A 76 -12.45 17.17 -11.29
C ALA A 76 -11.76 18.38 -11.97
N LYS A 77 -10.43 18.37 -12.10
CA LYS A 77 -9.64 19.45 -12.71
C LYS A 77 -9.12 19.14 -14.11
N LEU A 78 -9.37 17.94 -14.62
CA LEU A 78 -8.90 17.56 -15.95
C LEU A 78 -9.65 18.28 -17.05
N ASP A 79 -8.90 18.67 -18.07
CA ASP A 79 -9.42 19.06 -19.37
C ASP A 79 -9.23 17.87 -20.32
N VAL A 80 -10.29 17.11 -20.53
CA VAL A 80 -10.25 15.88 -21.34
C VAL A 80 -10.08 16.15 -22.84
N ALA A 81 -10.24 17.39 -23.28
CA ALA A 81 -9.98 17.78 -24.67
C ALA A 81 -8.47 17.88 -24.97
N ARG A 82 -7.62 17.98 -23.95
CA ARG A 82 -6.18 18.13 -24.06
C ARG A 82 -5.46 16.86 -23.65
N LEU A 83 -4.81 16.21 -24.61
CA LEU A 83 -4.03 14.96 -24.38
C LEU A 83 -2.61 15.21 -23.84
N ASP A 84 -2.43 16.25 -23.02
CA ASP A 84 -1.19 16.52 -22.28
C ASP A 84 -1.25 15.88 -20.89
N VAL A 85 -0.11 15.56 -20.32
CA VAL A 85 -0.04 15.08 -18.93
C VAL A 85 -0.34 16.25 -17.98
N GLN A 86 -1.57 16.28 -17.46
CA GLN A 86 -2.09 17.34 -16.59
C GLN A 86 -1.97 17.00 -15.10
N ALA A 87 -1.80 15.71 -14.78
CA ALA A 87 -1.55 15.26 -13.43
C ALA A 87 -0.47 14.18 -13.40
N LEU A 88 0.39 14.26 -12.38
CA LEU A 88 1.43 13.28 -12.10
C LEU A 88 1.25 12.74 -10.69
N VAL A 89 1.22 11.42 -10.56
CA VAL A 89 1.19 10.71 -9.28
C VAL A 89 2.48 9.90 -9.14
N LEU A 90 3.27 10.18 -8.11
CA LEU A 90 4.45 9.41 -7.76
C LEU A 90 4.12 8.40 -6.66
N CYS A 91 4.53 7.15 -6.87
CA CYS A 91 4.34 6.03 -5.96
C CYS A 91 5.69 5.33 -5.72
N PRO A 92 5.93 4.76 -4.51
CA PRO A 92 7.20 4.09 -4.19
C PRO A 92 7.46 2.83 -5.01
N THR A 93 6.41 2.10 -5.38
CA THR A 93 6.53 0.81 -6.06
C THR A 93 5.65 0.75 -7.29
N ARG A 94 5.99 -0.18 -8.19
CA ARG A 94 5.21 -0.47 -9.39
C ARG A 94 3.80 -0.95 -9.05
N GLU A 95 3.71 -1.86 -8.09
CA GLU A 95 2.46 -2.46 -7.66
C GLU A 95 1.48 -1.39 -7.16
N LEU A 96 1.97 -0.45 -6.35
CA LEU A 96 1.15 0.67 -5.89
C LEU A 96 0.76 1.58 -7.05
N ALA A 97 1.67 1.87 -7.98
CA ALA A 97 1.34 2.67 -9.16
C ALA A 97 0.26 2.00 -10.03
N GLU A 98 0.30 0.68 -10.17
CA GLU A 98 -0.71 -0.11 -10.87
C GLU A 98 -2.09 -0.01 -10.16
N GLN A 99 -2.11 -0.18 -8.82
CA GLN A 99 -3.33 -0.09 -8.00
C GLN A 99 -3.95 1.31 -8.07
N VAL A 100 -3.13 2.35 -7.91
CA VAL A 100 -3.56 3.75 -8.04
C VAL A 100 -4.11 4.01 -9.45
N THR A 101 -3.47 3.48 -10.49
CA THR A 101 -3.96 3.59 -11.87
C THR A 101 -5.32 2.91 -12.05
N GLN A 102 -5.51 1.71 -11.48
CA GLN A 102 -6.79 1.01 -11.56
C GLN A 102 -7.90 1.77 -10.84
N GLU A 103 -7.61 2.31 -9.65
CA GLU A 103 -8.59 3.10 -8.91
C GLU A 103 -8.93 4.42 -9.62
N LEU A 104 -7.93 5.12 -10.16
CA LEU A 104 -8.16 6.29 -11.00
C LEU A 104 -9.03 5.97 -12.22
N ARG A 105 -8.81 4.82 -12.89
CA ARG A 105 -9.65 4.38 -14.03
C ARG A 105 -11.08 4.07 -13.60
N ARG A 106 -11.28 3.48 -12.41
CA ARG A 106 -12.63 3.24 -11.88
C ARG A 106 -13.37 4.55 -11.61
N LEU A 107 -12.71 5.50 -10.98
CA LEU A 107 -13.27 6.82 -10.68
C LEU A 107 -13.45 7.68 -11.94
N ALA A 108 -12.55 7.54 -12.91
CA ALA A 108 -12.61 8.27 -14.19
C ALA A 108 -13.76 7.83 -15.11
N ARG A 109 -14.49 6.76 -14.80
CA ARG A 109 -15.69 6.35 -15.58
C ARG A 109 -16.82 7.37 -15.56
N ALA A 110 -16.71 8.40 -14.72
CA ALA A 110 -17.61 9.55 -14.73
C ALA A 110 -17.39 10.47 -15.94
N GLU A 111 -16.22 10.39 -16.57
CA GLU A 111 -15.82 11.22 -17.73
C GLU A 111 -15.35 10.31 -18.88
N ASP A 112 -15.78 10.62 -20.09
CA ASP A 112 -15.37 9.87 -21.27
C ASP A 112 -13.93 10.17 -21.70
N ASN A 113 -13.24 9.16 -22.24
CA ASN A 113 -11.93 9.27 -22.87
C ASN A 113 -10.76 9.70 -21.98
N VAL A 114 -10.83 9.59 -20.66
CA VAL A 114 -9.69 9.85 -19.79
C VAL A 114 -8.61 8.79 -19.98
N LYS A 115 -7.42 9.20 -20.43
CA LYS A 115 -6.26 8.32 -20.61
C LYS A 115 -5.32 8.41 -19.41
N ILE A 116 -5.08 7.27 -18.78
CA ILE A 116 -4.23 7.14 -17.60
C ILE A 116 -3.16 6.10 -17.89
N LEU A 117 -1.89 6.48 -17.74
CA LEU A 117 -0.74 5.61 -18.01
C LEU A 117 -0.02 5.26 -16.71
N THR A 118 0.34 3.97 -16.57
CA THR A 118 1.28 3.51 -15.55
C THR A 118 2.69 3.54 -16.11
N LEU A 119 3.57 4.31 -15.48
CA LEU A 119 4.97 4.51 -15.86
C LEU A 119 5.89 4.00 -14.74
N ALA A 120 6.15 2.69 -14.73
CA ALA A 120 6.94 2.04 -13.70
C ALA A 120 8.04 1.14 -14.29
N GLY A 121 9.08 0.86 -13.50
CA GLY A 121 10.16 -0.05 -13.88
C GLY A 121 9.69 -1.51 -14.04
N GLY A 122 10.58 -2.41 -14.43
CA GLY A 122 10.27 -3.84 -14.55
C GLY A 122 9.51 -4.25 -15.83
N VAL A 123 9.13 -3.31 -16.69
CA VAL A 123 8.56 -3.57 -18.02
C VAL A 123 9.32 -2.84 -19.09
N MET A 124 9.22 -3.33 -20.35
CA MET A 124 9.92 -2.73 -21.48
C MET A 124 9.45 -1.29 -21.69
N MET A 125 10.39 -0.37 -21.73
CA MET A 125 10.15 1.06 -21.92
C MET A 125 9.46 1.37 -23.26
N ARG A 126 9.69 0.58 -24.30
CA ARG A 126 9.12 0.80 -25.63
C ARG A 126 7.60 0.93 -25.59
N GLY A 127 6.90 0.05 -24.85
CA GLY A 127 5.44 0.12 -24.75
C GLY A 127 4.95 1.40 -24.06
N GLN A 128 5.65 1.82 -22.99
CA GLN A 128 5.31 3.07 -22.29
C GLN A 128 5.56 4.30 -23.16
N ARG A 129 6.67 4.32 -23.90
CA ARG A 129 6.98 5.38 -24.85
C ARG A 129 5.92 5.50 -25.94
N THR A 130 5.57 4.39 -26.60
CA THR A 130 4.52 4.38 -27.63
C THR A 130 3.18 4.86 -27.07
N SER A 131 2.83 4.49 -25.83
CA SER A 131 1.62 4.98 -25.18
C SER A 131 1.64 6.50 -24.93
N LEU A 132 2.80 7.04 -24.54
CA LEU A 132 3.00 8.49 -24.34
C LEU A 132 2.93 9.29 -25.66
N GLU A 133 3.44 8.72 -26.77
CA GLU A 133 3.33 9.32 -28.11
C GLU A 133 1.86 9.55 -28.54
N HIS A 134 0.92 8.74 -28.02
CA HIS A 134 -0.51 8.90 -28.25
C HIS A 134 -1.19 9.85 -27.26
N GLY A 135 -0.42 10.47 -26.36
CA GLY A 135 -0.88 11.37 -25.32
C GLY A 135 -1.55 10.67 -24.13
N ALA A 136 -1.56 11.35 -23.00
CA ALA A 136 -2.21 10.92 -21.76
C ALA A 136 -2.62 12.15 -20.94
N HIS A 137 -3.64 11.98 -20.08
CA HIS A 137 -4.07 13.04 -19.16
C HIS A 137 -3.40 12.91 -17.79
N ILE A 138 -3.18 11.66 -17.37
CA ILE A 138 -2.62 11.34 -16.05
C ILE A 138 -1.47 10.34 -16.24
N ALA A 139 -0.33 10.64 -15.62
CA ALA A 139 0.77 9.72 -15.47
C ALA A 139 0.86 9.28 -14.00
N VAL A 140 0.92 7.98 -13.77
CA VAL A 140 1.14 7.37 -12.44
C VAL A 140 2.43 6.56 -12.54
N GLY A 141 3.41 6.81 -11.67
CA GLY A 141 4.67 6.09 -11.83
C GLY A 141 5.59 6.11 -10.63
N THR A 142 6.68 5.36 -10.76
CA THR A 142 7.78 5.36 -9.80
C THR A 142 8.80 6.45 -10.15
N PRO A 143 9.42 7.12 -9.15
CA PRO A 143 10.33 8.24 -9.40
C PRO A 143 11.40 7.93 -10.45
N GLY A 144 12.15 6.84 -10.31
CA GLY A 144 13.23 6.48 -11.22
C GLY A 144 12.78 6.26 -12.68
N ARG A 145 11.59 5.66 -12.94
CA ARG A 145 11.08 5.50 -14.30
C ARG A 145 10.59 6.82 -14.89
N ILE A 146 9.98 7.67 -14.09
CA ILE A 146 9.60 9.02 -14.52
C ILE A 146 10.83 9.82 -14.93
N MET A 147 11.91 9.79 -14.13
CA MET A 147 13.19 10.42 -14.47
C MET A 147 13.76 9.91 -15.80
N ASP A 148 13.84 8.60 -15.98
CA ASP A 148 14.39 7.97 -17.19
C ASP A 148 13.59 8.40 -18.46
N LEU A 149 12.28 8.52 -18.36
CA LEU A 149 11.43 9.02 -19.44
C LEU A 149 11.61 10.53 -19.72
N LEU A 150 11.81 11.33 -18.68
CA LEU A 150 12.12 12.76 -18.79
C LEU A 150 13.49 12.98 -19.45
N ASP A 151 14.52 12.28 -19.01
CA ASP A 151 15.89 12.40 -19.54
C ASP A 151 15.99 12.00 -21.01
N ARG A 152 15.14 11.08 -21.45
CA ARG A 152 15.03 10.67 -22.86
C ARG A 152 14.12 11.56 -23.71
N GLY A 153 13.50 12.59 -23.11
CA GLY A 153 12.54 13.43 -23.81
C GLY A 153 11.25 12.73 -24.24
N ASN A 154 10.91 11.59 -23.59
CA ASN A 154 9.69 10.85 -23.89
C ASN A 154 8.48 11.25 -23.01
N LEU A 155 8.70 12.05 -22.01
CA LEU A 155 7.66 12.56 -21.10
C LEU A 155 7.82 14.07 -20.94
N GLU A 156 6.76 14.81 -21.16
CA GLU A 156 6.69 16.24 -20.91
C GLU A 156 5.74 16.54 -19.76
N LEU A 157 6.19 17.35 -18.80
CA LEU A 157 5.42 17.70 -17.61
C LEU A 157 4.99 19.16 -17.56
N GLY A 158 5.16 19.92 -18.66
CA GLY A 158 4.87 21.34 -18.72
C GLY A 158 3.39 21.71 -18.53
N ALA A 159 2.47 20.76 -18.75
CA ALA A 159 1.03 20.95 -18.57
C ALA A 159 0.51 20.45 -17.20
N VAL A 160 1.36 19.93 -16.33
CA VAL A 160 0.95 19.37 -15.04
C VAL A 160 0.42 20.45 -14.09
N LYS A 161 -0.83 20.31 -13.70
CA LYS A 161 -1.54 21.17 -12.74
C LYS A 161 -1.62 20.58 -11.34
N THR A 162 -1.50 19.23 -11.24
CA THR A 162 -1.56 18.52 -9.96
C THR A 162 -0.43 17.51 -9.86
N LEU A 163 0.37 17.62 -8.80
CA LEU A 163 1.40 16.65 -8.40
C LEU A 163 0.94 15.94 -7.13
N VAL A 164 0.90 14.62 -7.16
CA VAL A 164 0.59 13.79 -6.00
C VAL A 164 1.81 12.97 -5.62
N LEU A 165 2.14 12.96 -4.33
CA LEU A 165 3.14 12.07 -3.73
C LEU A 165 2.39 11.11 -2.82
N ASP A 166 2.21 9.87 -3.25
CA ASP A 166 1.52 8.84 -2.44
C ASP A 166 2.55 7.94 -1.75
N GLU A 167 2.30 7.63 -0.48
CA GLU A 167 3.24 6.95 0.42
C GLU A 167 4.64 7.62 0.41
N ALA A 168 4.64 8.95 0.63
CA ALA A 168 5.86 9.74 0.53
C ALA A 168 6.95 9.33 1.54
N ASP A 169 6.57 8.93 2.76
CA ASP A 169 7.47 8.35 3.76
C ASP A 169 8.23 7.14 3.20
N ARG A 170 7.53 6.23 2.55
CA ARG A 170 8.15 5.07 1.91
C ARG A 170 9.08 5.42 0.77
N MET A 171 8.73 6.41 -0.04
CA MET A 171 9.65 6.88 -1.09
C MET A 171 10.96 7.40 -0.49
N LEU A 172 10.89 8.09 0.65
CA LEU A 172 12.08 8.56 1.37
C LEU A 172 12.89 7.40 1.98
N ASP A 173 12.24 6.43 2.61
CA ASP A 173 12.88 5.21 3.14
C ASP A 173 13.62 4.41 2.06
N MET A 174 13.11 4.45 0.83
CA MET A 174 13.75 3.82 -0.33
C MET A 174 14.84 4.67 -0.97
N GLY A 175 15.12 5.86 -0.43
CA GLY A 175 16.17 6.74 -0.92
C GLY A 175 15.79 7.61 -2.12
N PHE A 176 14.51 7.70 -2.49
CA PHE A 176 14.05 8.47 -3.66
C PHE A 176 13.97 9.99 -3.44
N HIS A 177 14.59 10.52 -2.38
CA HIS A 177 14.55 11.96 -2.11
C HIS A 177 14.99 12.80 -3.31
N ASP A 178 16.15 12.47 -3.89
CA ASP A 178 16.72 13.23 -5.00
C ASP A 178 15.93 13.04 -6.30
N ASP A 179 15.39 11.85 -6.51
CA ASP A 179 14.53 11.53 -7.65
C ASP A 179 13.22 12.33 -7.62
N ILE A 180 12.57 12.40 -6.44
CA ILE A 180 11.37 13.21 -6.24
C ILE A 180 11.68 14.68 -6.48
N ALA A 181 12.79 15.18 -5.93
CA ALA A 181 13.23 16.55 -6.10
C ALA A 181 13.51 16.87 -7.58
N TYR A 182 14.13 15.94 -8.30
CA TYR A 182 14.41 16.07 -9.73
C TYR A 182 13.13 16.19 -10.55
N VAL A 183 12.15 15.32 -10.32
CA VAL A 183 10.84 15.34 -10.99
C VAL A 183 10.06 16.60 -10.63
N ALA A 184 9.97 16.95 -9.35
CA ALA A 184 9.20 18.10 -8.88
C ALA A 184 9.68 19.44 -9.42
N ARG A 185 10.99 19.58 -9.73
CA ARG A 185 11.56 20.77 -10.39
C ARG A 185 11.19 20.90 -11.86
N ARG A 186 10.76 19.82 -12.50
CA ARG A 186 10.35 19.80 -13.92
C ARG A 186 8.85 19.99 -14.12
N VAL A 187 8.10 19.93 -13.04
CA VAL A 187 6.68 20.27 -13.02
C VAL A 187 6.52 21.78 -12.82
N PRO A 188 5.55 22.46 -13.46
CA PRO A 188 5.34 23.88 -13.26
C PRO A 188 5.23 24.27 -11.78
N THR A 189 5.77 25.45 -11.44
CA THR A 189 5.70 25.97 -10.06
C THR A 189 4.26 26.37 -9.68
N GLN A 190 3.43 26.71 -10.66
CA GLN A 190 2.02 27.02 -10.46
C GLN A 190 1.18 25.74 -10.59
N ARG A 191 1.26 24.91 -9.58
CA ARG A 191 0.53 23.65 -9.47
C ARG A 191 -0.06 23.50 -8.08
N GLN A 192 -0.95 22.55 -7.93
CA GLN A 192 -1.34 21.98 -6.63
C GLN A 192 -0.45 20.78 -6.32
N THR A 193 0.06 20.69 -5.08
CA THR A 193 0.81 19.52 -4.60
C THR A 193 0.06 18.85 -3.47
N LEU A 194 -0.22 17.55 -3.61
CA LEU A 194 -0.90 16.74 -2.61
C LEU A 194 0.06 15.66 -2.12
N LEU A 195 0.43 15.71 -0.85
CA LEU A 195 1.34 14.76 -0.22
C LEU A 195 0.57 13.87 0.75
N PHE A 196 0.59 12.57 0.51
CA PHE A 196 -0.02 11.54 1.34
C PHE A 196 1.06 10.66 1.97
N SER A 197 0.98 10.46 3.29
CA SER A 197 1.95 9.71 4.05
C SER A 197 1.30 9.04 5.26
N ALA A 198 1.82 7.92 5.74
CA ALA A 198 1.38 7.34 7.00
C ALA A 198 2.06 8.05 8.19
N THR A 199 3.33 8.41 8.04
CA THR A 199 4.14 9.08 9.05
C THR A 199 4.56 10.48 8.59
N TYR A 200 5.10 11.29 9.52
CA TYR A 200 5.56 12.64 9.20
C TYR A 200 6.97 12.89 9.77
N PRO A 201 7.99 12.13 9.31
CA PRO A 201 9.37 12.35 9.73
C PRO A 201 9.93 13.66 9.16
N ASP A 202 11.09 14.09 9.66
CA ASP A 202 11.78 15.32 9.22
C ASP A 202 12.03 15.38 7.71
N GLY A 203 12.25 14.25 7.07
CA GLY A 203 12.42 14.16 5.63
C GLY A 203 11.17 14.62 4.86
N ILE A 204 9.98 14.27 5.33
CA ILE A 204 8.70 14.72 4.77
C ILE A 204 8.52 16.22 4.99
N ALA A 205 8.88 16.73 6.17
CA ALA A 205 8.81 18.17 6.44
C ALA A 205 9.72 18.97 5.50
N LYS A 206 10.93 18.50 5.24
CA LYS A 206 11.88 19.11 4.29
C LYS A 206 11.34 19.07 2.85
N LEU A 207 10.80 17.93 2.42
CA LEU A 207 10.20 17.78 1.09
C LEU A 207 9.00 18.73 0.89
N ALA A 208 8.12 18.81 1.90
CA ALA A 208 6.97 19.72 1.88
C ALA A 208 7.41 21.20 1.82
N ALA A 209 8.40 21.60 2.63
CA ALA A 209 8.93 22.96 2.63
C ALA A 209 9.55 23.35 1.27
N GLN A 210 10.12 22.40 0.55
CA GLN A 210 10.79 22.65 -0.73
C GLN A 210 9.81 22.75 -1.90
N PHE A 211 8.70 21.99 -1.92
CA PHE A 211 7.86 21.81 -3.09
C PHE A 211 6.39 22.20 -2.93
N MET A 212 5.97 22.62 -1.73
CA MET A 212 4.58 22.97 -1.43
C MET A 212 4.42 24.43 -1.04
N LYS A 213 3.24 25.01 -1.34
CA LYS A 213 2.91 26.41 -1.05
C LYS A 213 1.83 26.49 0.03
N ASN A 214 2.21 26.94 1.24
CA ASN A 214 1.29 27.09 2.36
C ASN A 214 0.37 25.86 2.56
N PRO A 215 0.95 24.63 2.66
CA PRO A 215 0.16 23.42 2.70
C PRO A 215 -0.74 23.40 3.93
N GLN A 216 -1.96 22.91 3.76
CA GLN A 216 -2.85 22.56 4.86
C GLN A 216 -2.48 21.16 5.35
N ARG A 217 -2.38 20.98 6.66
CA ARG A 217 -2.09 19.66 7.24
C ARG A 217 -3.38 19.04 7.79
N VAL A 218 -3.68 17.86 7.33
CA VAL A 218 -4.76 17.02 7.80
C VAL A 218 -4.15 15.77 8.41
N THR A 219 -4.45 15.51 9.68
CA THR A 219 -4.01 14.30 10.39
C THR A 219 -5.24 13.56 10.86
N VAL A 220 -5.36 12.30 10.45
CA VAL A 220 -6.39 11.39 10.93
C VAL A 220 -5.69 10.37 11.83
N GLN A 221 -5.94 10.49 13.13
CA GLN A 221 -5.49 9.49 14.08
C GLN A 221 -6.42 8.26 13.99
N ALA A 222 -5.81 7.10 13.93
CA ALA A 222 -6.56 5.85 13.89
C ALA A 222 -7.02 5.50 15.32
N GLN A 223 -8.08 6.14 15.79
CA GLN A 223 -8.60 5.91 17.16
C GLN A 223 -9.27 4.55 17.37
N HIS A 224 -9.65 3.80 16.31
CA HIS A 224 -10.43 2.57 16.46
C HIS A 224 -9.92 1.33 15.70
N GLU A 225 -8.81 1.41 14.98
CA GLU A 225 -8.30 0.23 14.24
C GLU A 225 -7.49 -0.72 15.11
N HIS A 226 -6.95 -0.25 16.25
CA HIS A 226 -6.25 -1.14 17.20
C HIS A 226 -7.20 -2.18 17.82
N ASP A 227 -8.48 -1.86 17.98
CA ASP A 227 -9.49 -2.77 18.54
C ASP A 227 -9.83 -3.92 17.56
N LYS A 228 -9.57 -3.75 16.26
CA LYS A 228 -9.84 -4.76 15.22
C LYS A 228 -8.67 -5.69 14.95
N ILE A 229 -7.46 -5.31 15.36
CA ILE A 229 -6.27 -6.15 15.21
C ILE A 229 -5.93 -6.75 16.56
N ARG A 230 -6.19 -8.05 16.70
CA ARG A 230 -5.80 -8.80 17.89
C ARG A 230 -4.32 -9.13 17.78
N GLN A 231 -3.50 -8.45 18.58
CA GLN A 231 -2.05 -8.68 18.60
C GLN A 231 -1.68 -9.70 19.68
N ARG A 232 -0.78 -10.64 19.34
CA ARG A 232 -0.17 -11.57 20.28
C ARG A 232 1.30 -11.78 19.99
N PHE A 233 2.09 -11.78 21.04
CA PHE A 233 3.51 -12.05 20.98
C PHE A 233 3.79 -13.42 21.61
N TYR A 234 4.75 -14.13 21.03
CA TYR A 234 5.20 -15.42 21.47
C TYR A 234 6.71 -15.38 21.68
N GLU A 235 7.16 -15.69 22.90
CA GLU A 235 8.59 -15.87 23.17
C GLU A 235 9.04 -17.21 22.64
N ILE A 236 10.12 -17.21 21.86
CA ILE A 236 10.66 -18.38 21.18
C ILE A 236 12.19 -18.38 21.19
N THR A 237 12.78 -19.54 20.94
CA THR A 237 14.18 -19.62 20.51
C THR A 237 14.28 -19.51 18.99
N ASP A 238 15.43 -19.08 18.46
CA ASP A 238 15.64 -19.01 17.00
C ASP A 238 15.48 -20.37 16.31
N ALA A 239 15.75 -21.48 17.01
CA ALA A 239 15.60 -22.84 16.48
C ALA A 239 14.12 -23.24 16.32
N GLU A 240 13.24 -22.76 17.18
CA GLU A 240 11.81 -23.09 17.18
C GLU A 240 11.00 -22.20 16.22
N ARG A 241 11.60 -21.13 15.71
CA ARG A 241 10.91 -20.06 14.96
C ARG A 241 10.07 -20.60 13.81
N LEU A 242 10.64 -21.41 12.92
CA LEU A 242 9.94 -21.94 11.75
C LEU A 242 8.83 -22.94 12.13
N ASP A 243 9.08 -23.79 13.12
CA ASP A 243 8.09 -24.73 13.63
C ASP A 243 6.92 -24.01 14.31
N THR A 244 7.21 -22.95 15.06
CA THR A 244 6.17 -22.13 15.70
C THR A 244 5.24 -21.48 14.69
N VAL A 245 5.73 -21.04 13.52
CA VAL A 245 4.85 -20.52 12.46
C VAL A 245 3.83 -21.56 12.03
N SER A 246 4.26 -22.81 11.83
CA SER A 246 3.34 -23.89 11.46
C SER A 246 2.34 -24.24 12.57
N LYS A 247 2.74 -24.15 13.85
CA LYS A 247 1.83 -24.30 15.01
C LYS A 247 0.79 -23.19 15.03
N LEU A 248 1.18 -21.91 14.79
CA LEU A 248 0.27 -20.77 14.69
C LEU A 248 -0.75 -20.98 13.57
N LEU A 249 -0.31 -21.36 12.37
CA LEU A 249 -1.18 -21.61 11.24
C LEU A 249 -2.20 -22.73 11.51
N ARG A 250 -1.81 -23.79 12.22
CA ARG A 250 -2.71 -24.88 12.63
C ARG A 250 -3.69 -24.49 13.73
N HIS A 251 -3.26 -23.64 14.64
CA HIS A 251 -4.09 -23.17 15.75
C HIS A 251 -5.13 -22.16 15.30
N TYR A 252 -4.73 -21.08 14.59
CA TYR A 252 -5.60 -19.98 14.16
C TYR A 252 -6.35 -20.26 12.86
N ARG A 253 -5.83 -21.15 11.99
CA ARG A 253 -6.41 -21.56 10.70
C ARG A 253 -6.84 -20.40 9.79
N PRO A 254 -6.04 -19.36 9.64
CA PRO A 254 -6.41 -18.23 8.79
C PRO A 254 -6.48 -18.66 7.31
N VAL A 255 -7.50 -18.20 6.59
CA VAL A 255 -7.67 -18.46 5.15
C VAL A 255 -6.59 -17.78 4.32
N SER A 256 -6.11 -16.62 4.80
CA SER A 256 -5.05 -15.86 4.14
C SER A 256 -4.08 -15.27 5.15
N THR A 257 -2.79 -15.56 4.97
CA THR A 257 -1.72 -15.13 5.87
C THR A 257 -0.60 -14.45 5.10
N LEU A 258 -0.12 -13.31 5.62
CA LEU A 258 1.13 -12.70 5.20
C LEU A 258 2.16 -12.85 6.32
N ALA A 259 3.22 -13.63 6.06
CA ALA A 259 4.31 -13.87 7.00
C ALA A 259 5.52 -12.99 6.64
N PHE A 260 5.97 -12.16 7.56
CA PHE A 260 7.09 -11.24 7.35
C PHE A 260 8.40 -11.79 7.92
N CYS A 261 9.42 -11.86 7.06
CA CYS A 261 10.78 -12.19 7.42
C CYS A 261 11.73 -11.01 7.14
N ASN A 262 12.76 -10.85 7.97
CA ASN A 262 13.75 -9.79 7.79
C ASN A 262 14.73 -10.08 6.65
N THR A 263 14.88 -11.35 6.23
CA THR A 263 15.83 -11.74 5.18
C THR A 263 15.18 -12.63 4.13
N LYS A 264 15.66 -12.53 2.89
CA LYS A 264 15.25 -13.39 1.78
C LYS A 264 15.54 -14.88 2.04
N GLN A 265 16.64 -15.19 2.73
CA GLN A 265 16.97 -16.57 3.07
C GLN A 265 15.92 -17.15 4.03
N ARG A 266 15.55 -16.40 5.07
CA ARG A 266 14.49 -16.82 6.00
C ARG A 266 13.14 -17.03 5.28
N CYS A 267 12.83 -16.22 4.26
CA CYS A 267 11.63 -16.44 3.45
C CYS A 267 11.66 -17.80 2.75
N ARG A 268 12.80 -18.19 2.17
CA ARG A 268 12.95 -19.49 1.48
C ARG A 268 12.86 -20.65 2.45
N ASP A 269 13.62 -20.58 3.56
CA ASP A 269 13.64 -21.63 4.58
C ASP A 269 12.23 -21.86 5.17
N LEU A 270 11.49 -20.79 5.42
CA LEU A 270 10.13 -20.89 5.93
C LEU A 270 9.17 -21.50 4.90
N VAL A 271 9.25 -21.08 3.62
CA VAL A 271 8.40 -21.66 2.57
C VAL A 271 8.67 -23.14 2.42
N GLU A 272 9.94 -23.57 2.40
CA GLU A 272 10.31 -24.97 2.32
C GLU A 272 9.77 -25.78 3.52
N ALA A 273 9.95 -25.25 4.74
CA ALA A 273 9.45 -25.88 5.96
C ALA A 273 7.92 -26.00 5.98
N LEU A 274 7.20 -24.98 5.51
CA LEU A 274 5.73 -25.00 5.43
C LEU A 274 5.23 -25.96 4.35
N GLN A 275 5.85 -25.97 3.18
CA GLN A 275 5.49 -26.88 2.09
C GLN A 275 5.72 -28.33 2.47
N ALA A 276 6.83 -28.63 3.16
CA ALA A 276 7.10 -29.98 3.70
C ALA A 276 6.02 -30.46 4.68
N GLN A 277 5.32 -29.53 5.33
CA GLN A 277 4.23 -29.81 6.26
C GLN A 277 2.82 -29.73 5.61
N GLY A 278 2.76 -29.58 4.28
CA GLY A 278 1.51 -29.58 3.49
C GLY A 278 0.81 -28.22 3.39
N PHE A 279 1.44 -27.12 3.81
CA PHE A 279 0.88 -25.79 3.62
C PHE A 279 1.12 -25.29 2.19
N SER A 280 0.15 -24.58 1.61
CA SER A 280 0.33 -23.86 0.38
C SER A 280 0.99 -22.51 0.66
N ALA A 281 2.32 -22.45 0.52
CA ALA A 281 3.14 -21.28 0.83
C ALA A 281 3.97 -20.84 -0.38
N LEU A 282 4.09 -19.52 -0.61
CA LEU A 282 4.92 -18.93 -1.65
C LEU A 282 5.79 -17.82 -1.06
N ALA A 283 7.02 -17.68 -1.60
CA ALA A 283 7.94 -16.63 -1.21
C ALA A 283 7.81 -15.40 -2.12
N LEU A 284 7.93 -14.20 -1.51
CA LEU A 284 8.01 -12.92 -2.22
C LEU A 284 9.19 -12.12 -1.70
N HIS A 285 10.26 -12.01 -2.50
CA HIS A 285 11.48 -11.28 -2.14
C HIS A 285 12.11 -10.59 -3.37
N GLY A 286 13.07 -9.70 -3.13
CA GLY A 286 13.62 -8.83 -4.17
C GLY A 286 14.45 -9.52 -5.27
N GLU A 287 14.76 -10.81 -5.13
CA GLU A 287 15.47 -11.59 -6.17
C GLU A 287 14.53 -12.27 -7.17
N LEU A 288 13.23 -12.24 -6.93
CA LEU A 288 12.28 -12.75 -7.92
C LEU A 288 12.25 -11.83 -9.15
N GLU A 289 12.28 -12.44 -10.33
CA GLU A 289 11.99 -11.70 -11.55
C GLU A 289 10.56 -11.12 -11.49
N GLN A 290 10.33 -10.00 -12.18
CA GLN A 290 9.04 -9.32 -12.11
C GLN A 290 7.87 -10.23 -12.53
N ARG A 291 8.09 -11.08 -13.53
CA ARG A 291 7.09 -12.04 -14.00
C ARG A 291 6.68 -13.02 -12.90
N ASP A 292 7.66 -13.56 -12.18
CA ASP A 292 7.43 -14.54 -11.11
C ASP A 292 6.74 -13.86 -9.93
N ARG A 293 7.14 -12.63 -9.63
CA ARG A 293 6.50 -11.79 -8.60
C ARG A 293 5.01 -11.56 -8.92
N ASP A 294 4.69 -11.16 -10.16
CA ASP A 294 3.32 -10.95 -10.61
C ASP A 294 2.52 -12.26 -10.49
N GLN A 295 3.12 -13.40 -10.81
CA GLN A 295 2.51 -14.72 -10.73
C GLN A 295 2.19 -15.14 -9.28
N VAL A 296 3.13 -14.92 -8.36
CA VAL A 296 2.95 -15.16 -6.91
C VAL A 296 1.79 -14.34 -6.37
N LEU A 297 1.72 -13.06 -6.73
CA LEU A 297 0.66 -12.17 -6.27
C LEU A 297 -0.72 -12.58 -6.81
N VAL A 298 -0.81 -13.00 -8.07
CA VAL A 298 -2.06 -13.53 -8.66
C VAL A 298 -2.50 -14.80 -7.95
N GLN A 299 -1.58 -15.73 -7.68
CA GLN A 299 -1.90 -16.98 -6.98
C GLN A 299 -2.40 -16.70 -5.55
N PHE A 300 -1.80 -15.76 -4.85
CA PHE A 300 -2.22 -15.39 -3.51
C PHE A 300 -3.57 -14.65 -3.53
N ALA A 301 -3.77 -13.71 -4.43
CA ALA A 301 -5.04 -12.99 -4.58
C ALA A 301 -6.22 -13.93 -4.92
N ASN A 302 -5.98 -14.95 -5.74
CA ASN A 302 -6.97 -15.96 -6.11
C ASN A 302 -7.14 -17.08 -5.06
N ARG A 303 -6.47 -16.97 -3.90
CA ARG A 303 -6.49 -17.97 -2.82
C ARG A 303 -5.98 -19.37 -3.24
N SER A 304 -5.19 -19.45 -4.31
CA SER A 304 -4.45 -20.67 -4.69
C SER A 304 -3.25 -20.93 -3.76
N CYS A 305 -2.87 -19.93 -2.97
CA CYS A 305 -1.87 -19.98 -1.92
C CYS A 305 -2.46 -19.35 -0.66
N SER A 306 -2.34 -20.02 0.49
CA SER A 306 -2.86 -19.53 1.77
C SER A 306 -1.84 -18.73 2.58
N VAL A 307 -0.54 -18.93 2.34
CA VAL A 307 0.54 -18.26 3.07
C VAL A 307 1.51 -17.59 2.11
N LEU A 308 1.55 -16.26 2.14
CA LEU A 308 2.57 -15.49 1.44
C LEU A 308 3.68 -15.12 2.42
N VAL A 309 4.90 -15.57 2.15
CA VAL A 309 6.07 -15.25 2.99
C VAL A 309 6.88 -14.17 2.29
N ALA A 310 7.04 -13.01 2.92
CA ALA A 310 7.64 -11.86 2.27
C ALA A 310 8.65 -11.12 3.13
N THR A 311 9.59 -10.42 2.47
CA THR A 311 10.38 -9.38 3.11
C THR A 311 9.61 -8.05 3.07
N ASP A 312 9.90 -7.12 3.99
CA ASP A 312 9.26 -5.80 4.00
C ASP A 312 9.34 -5.09 2.66
N VAL A 313 10.53 -5.10 2.05
CA VAL A 313 10.78 -4.46 0.75
C VAL A 313 9.88 -5.06 -0.33
N ALA A 314 9.70 -6.36 -0.34
CA ALA A 314 8.90 -7.04 -1.34
C ALA A 314 7.39 -6.92 -1.09
N ALA A 315 6.96 -6.82 0.16
CA ALA A 315 5.57 -6.64 0.55
C ALA A 315 5.09 -5.18 0.49
N ARG A 316 6.02 -4.24 0.30
CA ARG A 316 5.68 -2.81 0.17
C ARG A 316 4.82 -2.56 -1.07
N GLY A 317 3.80 -1.73 -0.91
CA GLY A 317 2.88 -1.37 -2.00
C GLY A 317 1.87 -2.46 -2.39
N LEU A 318 1.88 -3.62 -1.73
CA LEU A 318 0.87 -4.63 -1.97
C LEU A 318 -0.44 -4.22 -1.27
N ASP A 319 -1.48 -4.01 -2.05
CA ASP A 319 -2.85 -3.99 -1.53
C ASP A 319 -3.41 -5.40 -1.64
N ILE A 320 -3.10 -6.19 -0.61
CA ILE A 320 -3.71 -7.50 -0.46
C ILE A 320 -4.95 -7.29 0.37
N ALA A 321 -6.10 -7.41 -0.28
CA ALA A 321 -7.39 -7.25 0.37
C ALA A 321 -7.64 -8.37 1.40
N GLN A 322 -8.12 -7.99 2.58
CA GLN A 322 -8.72 -8.89 3.57
C GLN A 322 -7.80 -10.04 4.03
N LEU A 323 -6.61 -9.71 4.53
CA LEU A 323 -5.80 -10.71 5.24
C LEU A 323 -6.43 -11.00 6.60
N GLU A 324 -6.60 -12.28 6.90
CA GLU A 324 -7.07 -12.72 8.22
C GLU A 324 -5.95 -12.73 9.26
N ALA A 325 -4.71 -13.00 8.82
CA ALA A 325 -3.57 -12.97 9.72
C ALA A 325 -2.33 -12.33 9.09
N VAL A 326 -1.58 -11.65 9.94
CA VAL A 326 -0.19 -11.26 9.71
C VAL A 326 0.67 -11.99 10.73
N ILE A 327 1.76 -12.62 10.29
CA ILE A 327 2.75 -13.25 11.17
C ILE A 327 4.07 -12.50 11.02
N ASN A 328 4.53 -11.83 12.07
CA ASN A 328 5.88 -11.31 12.16
C ASN A 328 6.81 -12.46 12.59
N VAL A 329 7.38 -13.13 11.60
CA VAL A 329 8.34 -14.24 11.84
C VAL A 329 9.59 -13.71 12.51
N ASP A 330 10.02 -12.52 12.14
CA ASP A 330 11.08 -11.75 12.77
C ASP A 330 10.55 -10.41 13.25
N VAL A 331 10.92 -9.96 14.44
CA VAL A 331 10.60 -8.61 14.93
C VAL A 331 11.31 -7.56 14.06
N THR A 332 10.60 -6.50 13.72
CA THR A 332 11.14 -5.39 12.92
C THR A 332 12.26 -4.65 13.66
N GLN A 333 13.10 -3.96 12.91
CA GLN A 333 14.12 -3.09 13.52
C GLN A 333 13.54 -1.77 13.99
N GLU A 334 12.60 -1.22 13.21
CA GLU A 334 11.93 0.05 13.48
C GLU A 334 10.47 -0.18 13.88
N PRO A 335 9.98 0.44 14.95
CA PRO A 335 8.59 0.28 15.43
C PRO A 335 7.54 0.61 14.39
N GLU A 336 7.75 1.67 13.62
CA GLU A 336 6.83 2.10 12.55
C GLU A 336 6.59 0.98 11.51
N GLN A 337 7.61 0.16 11.23
CA GLN A 337 7.46 -0.99 10.33
C GLN A 337 6.52 -2.04 10.89
N HIS A 338 6.50 -2.22 12.22
CA HIS A 338 5.55 -3.12 12.88
C HIS A 338 4.12 -2.69 12.58
N ILE A 339 3.80 -1.42 12.81
CA ILE A 339 2.49 -0.83 12.53
C ILE A 339 2.10 -1.01 11.05
N HIS A 340 3.05 -0.84 10.13
CA HIS A 340 2.82 -1.04 8.70
C HIS A 340 2.56 -2.51 8.33
N ARG A 341 3.23 -3.47 9.01
CA ARG A 341 3.00 -4.91 8.80
C ARG A 341 1.62 -5.32 9.31
N ILE A 342 1.30 -5.00 10.55
CA ILE A 342 0.02 -5.39 11.15
C ILE A 342 -1.18 -4.72 10.48
N GLY A 343 -1.03 -3.50 9.96
CA GLY A 343 -2.05 -2.82 9.18
C GLY A 343 -2.37 -3.48 7.81
N ARG A 344 -1.84 -4.68 7.53
CA ARG A 344 -2.26 -5.53 6.40
C ARG A 344 -3.48 -6.39 6.74
N THR A 345 -3.81 -6.55 8.02
CA THR A 345 -5.04 -7.21 8.51
C THR A 345 -5.93 -6.22 9.23
N GLY A 346 -7.10 -6.64 9.69
CA GLY A 346 -8.04 -5.79 10.44
C GLY A 346 -8.64 -4.64 9.64
N ARG A 347 -8.81 -4.79 8.32
CA ARG A 347 -9.31 -3.72 7.45
C ARG A 347 -10.83 -3.76 7.29
N GLY A 348 -11.43 -2.58 7.17
CA GLY A 348 -12.89 -2.42 7.03
C GLY A 348 -13.62 -2.86 8.31
N GLU A 349 -14.58 -3.76 8.18
CA GLU A 349 -15.36 -4.31 9.30
C GLU A 349 -14.83 -5.64 9.85
N HIS A 350 -13.73 -6.18 9.28
CA HIS A 350 -13.19 -7.48 9.66
C HIS A 350 -12.12 -7.37 10.74
N GLU A 351 -12.22 -8.23 11.75
CA GLU A 351 -11.15 -8.46 12.71
C GLU A 351 -10.00 -9.24 12.09
N GLY A 352 -8.78 -9.04 12.59
CA GLY A 352 -7.59 -9.74 12.09
C GLY A 352 -6.61 -10.07 13.20
N TRP A 353 -5.74 -11.06 12.94
CA TRP A 353 -4.68 -11.48 13.84
C TRP A 353 -3.34 -10.90 13.43
N ALA A 354 -2.59 -10.37 14.39
CA ALA A 354 -1.20 -10.01 14.26
C ALA A 354 -0.38 -10.82 15.26
N LEU A 355 0.31 -11.83 14.78
CA LEU A 355 1.05 -12.80 15.59
C LEU A 355 2.54 -12.53 15.42
N SER A 356 3.27 -12.27 16.51
CA SER A 356 4.68 -11.89 16.46
C SER A 356 5.53 -12.88 17.25
N LEU A 357 6.61 -13.35 16.63
CA LEU A 357 7.59 -14.23 17.26
C LEU A 357 8.81 -13.40 17.68
N ALA A 358 9.15 -13.44 18.96
CA ALA A 358 10.30 -12.72 19.50
C ALA A 358 11.25 -13.66 20.25
N SER A 359 12.52 -13.62 19.90
CA SER A 359 13.57 -14.26 20.68
C SER A 359 14.09 -13.31 21.76
N ALA A 360 14.77 -13.86 22.77
CA ALA A 360 15.38 -13.07 23.84
C ALA A 360 16.27 -11.91 23.31
N LYS A 361 16.89 -12.09 22.14
CA LYS A 361 17.73 -11.05 21.49
C LYS A 361 16.91 -9.90 20.90
N GLU A 362 15.62 -10.12 20.66
CA GLU A 362 14.73 -9.15 20.02
C GLU A 362 13.87 -8.37 21.02
N MET A 363 13.94 -8.70 22.33
CA MET A 363 13.12 -8.06 23.37
C MET A 363 13.25 -6.52 23.39
N LEU A 364 14.46 -5.99 23.21
CA LEU A 364 14.66 -4.54 23.14
C LEU A 364 13.88 -3.89 21.99
N ARG A 365 13.67 -4.62 20.89
CA ARG A 365 12.85 -4.13 19.76
C ARG A 365 11.36 -4.17 20.11
N VAL A 366 10.93 -5.19 20.86
CA VAL A 366 9.55 -5.28 21.36
C VAL A 366 9.25 -4.10 22.28
N THR A 367 10.14 -3.80 23.24
CA THR A 367 9.98 -2.62 24.11
C THR A 367 9.82 -1.32 23.32
N ARG A 368 10.60 -1.14 22.24
CA ARG A 368 10.43 0.06 21.38
C ARG A 368 9.08 0.08 20.66
N ILE A 369 8.53 -1.08 20.29
CA ILE A 369 7.20 -1.18 19.68
C ILE A 369 6.13 -0.81 20.74
N GLU A 370 6.29 -1.27 21.98
CA GLU A 370 5.42 -0.92 23.12
C GLU A 370 5.41 0.58 23.39
N ASP A 371 6.60 1.21 23.39
CA ASP A 371 6.76 2.65 23.55
C ASP A 371 6.03 3.43 22.43
N GLU A 372 6.16 2.98 21.17
CA GLU A 372 5.54 3.62 20.01
C GLU A 372 4.01 3.44 19.99
N GLU A 373 3.51 2.24 20.36
CA GLU A 373 2.08 1.99 20.45
C GLU A 373 1.44 2.52 21.75
N GLY A 374 2.25 2.87 22.74
CA GLY A 374 1.79 3.39 24.04
C GLY A 374 1.05 2.36 24.89
N ARG A 375 1.34 1.06 24.67
CA ARG A 375 0.73 -0.06 25.40
C ARG A 375 1.67 -1.25 25.51
N GLU A 376 1.48 -2.05 26.54
CA GLU A 376 2.16 -3.34 26.65
C GLU A 376 1.61 -4.37 25.67
N MET A 377 2.46 -5.27 25.18
CA MET A 377 2.06 -6.34 24.26
C MET A 377 1.46 -7.52 25.02
N GLU A 378 0.45 -8.14 24.44
CA GLU A 378 -0.14 -9.37 24.98
C GLU A 378 0.74 -10.56 24.63
N TRP A 379 1.33 -11.21 25.63
CA TRP A 379 2.15 -12.39 25.48
C TRP A 379 1.34 -13.67 25.65
N ALA A 380 1.65 -14.69 24.85
CA ALA A 380 1.05 -16.01 24.94
C ALA A 380 2.15 -17.09 24.89
N ASP A 381 1.88 -18.23 25.54
CA ASP A 381 2.80 -19.35 25.55
C ASP A 381 2.60 -20.23 24.30
N VAL A 382 3.69 -20.58 23.62
CA VAL A 382 3.69 -21.52 22.49
C VAL A 382 3.10 -22.88 22.86
N ALA A 383 3.23 -23.31 24.12
CA ALA A 383 2.66 -24.57 24.62
C ALA A 383 1.12 -24.58 24.59
N THR A 384 0.47 -23.41 24.55
CA THR A 384 -1.01 -23.29 24.43
C THR A 384 -1.53 -23.47 23.00
N LEU A 385 -0.63 -23.51 22.02
CA LEU A 385 -0.98 -23.69 20.60
C LEU A 385 -1.36 -25.16 20.33
N THR A 386 -2.64 -25.44 20.45
CA THR A 386 -3.20 -26.75 20.07
C THR A 386 -3.84 -26.66 18.69
N PRO A 387 -3.71 -27.68 17.83
CA PRO A 387 -4.45 -27.71 16.57
C PRO A 387 -5.96 -27.62 16.82
N ALA A 388 -6.65 -26.73 16.13
CA ALA A 388 -8.09 -26.48 16.32
C ALA A 388 -8.98 -27.69 15.96
N SER A 389 -8.49 -28.64 15.17
CA SER A 389 -9.08 -29.97 14.90
C SER A 389 -8.04 -30.88 14.25
N SER A 390 -8.28 -32.21 14.30
CA SER A 390 -7.48 -33.20 13.58
C SER A 390 -7.83 -33.36 12.10
N GLU A 391 -8.75 -32.57 11.57
CA GLU A 391 -9.05 -32.56 10.14
C GLU A 391 -7.88 -32.01 9.34
N PRO A 392 -7.45 -32.65 8.24
CA PRO A 392 -6.44 -32.11 7.36
C PRO A 392 -6.92 -30.77 6.82
N LEU A 393 -6.00 -29.79 6.71
CA LEU A 393 -6.23 -28.56 5.97
C LEU A 393 -6.79 -28.95 4.58
N ALA A 394 -7.89 -28.32 4.16
CA ALA A 394 -8.51 -28.64 2.89
C ALA A 394 -7.44 -28.76 1.79
N PRO A 395 -7.45 -29.83 0.97
CA PRO A 395 -6.45 -29.99 -0.06
C PRO A 395 -6.48 -28.77 -0.97
N PRO A 396 -5.33 -28.29 -1.44
CA PRO A 396 -5.30 -27.22 -2.44
C PRO A 396 -6.15 -27.70 -3.63
N MET A 397 -7.06 -26.86 -4.10
CA MET A 397 -7.77 -27.13 -5.35
C MET A 397 -6.71 -27.46 -6.40
N ALA A 398 -6.90 -28.60 -7.07
CA ALA A 398 -5.96 -29.30 -7.92
C ALA A 398 -4.92 -28.40 -8.59
N THR A 399 -3.66 -28.65 -8.28
CA THR A 399 -2.50 -28.07 -8.94
C THR A 399 -2.60 -28.37 -10.43
N LEU A 400 -2.92 -27.39 -11.25
CA LEU A 400 -2.67 -27.43 -12.68
C LEU A 400 -1.16 -27.54 -12.84
N GLN A 401 -0.66 -28.77 -13.00
CA GLN A 401 0.70 -29.03 -13.43
C GLN A 401 0.84 -28.49 -14.85
N ILE A 402 1.37 -27.28 -14.96
CA ILE A 402 1.87 -26.79 -16.25
C ILE A 402 3.18 -27.53 -16.48
N GLN A 403 3.11 -28.60 -17.28
CA GLN A 403 4.30 -29.21 -17.86
C GLN A 403 4.97 -28.17 -18.76
N VAL A 404 6.13 -27.70 -18.32
CA VAL A 404 7.02 -26.93 -19.16
C VAL A 404 7.70 -27.92 -20.11
N GLU A 405 7.16 -28.09 -21.31
CA GLU A 405 7.89 -28.75 -22.39
C GLU A 405 9.16 -27.93 -22.73
N ARG A 406 10.30 -28.45 -22.33
CA ARG A 406 11.59 -28.02 -22.87
C ARG A 406 11.63 -28.39 -24.34
N LYS A 407 11.41 -27.44 -25.24
CA LYS A 407 11.84 -27.56 -26.62
C LYS A 407 13.37 -27.44 -26.65
N GLU A 408 14.06 -28.57 -26.71
CA GLU A 408 15.44 -28.63 -27.17
C GLU A 408 15.45 -28.14 -28.61
N LYS A 409 16.29 -27.16 -28.88
CA LYS A 409 16.61 -26.74 -30.23
C LYS A 409 17.65 -27.70 -30.79
N ILE A 410 17.31 -28.35 -31.89
CA ILE A 410 18.25 -28.84 -32.91
C ILE A 410 18.62 -27.67 -33.81
#